data_4d588ca6c4e729ebb3925d8e61bfa60f
#
_entry.id   4d588ca6c4e729ebb3925d8e61bfa60f
#
_cell.length_a   1.000
_cell.length_b   1.000
_cell.length_c   1.000
_cell.angle_alpha   90.00
_cell.angle_beta   90.00
_cell.angle_gamma   90.00
#
_symmetry.space_group_name_H-M   'P 1'
#
loop_
_entity.id
_entity.type
_entity.pdbx_description
1 polymer ?
#
loop_
_entity_poly.entity_id
_entity_poly.type
_entity_poly.pdbx_seq_one_letter_code
_entity_poly.pdbx_strand_id
1 'polypeptide(L)'
;MSGEPPITPLPTETFVYDYPGAHDAVTYELENRISDPDALVEAFMDRLLPMDGRVVADVGAGGGYHAVRYAQRAAHVFAVEPAPRMLIQLHRRIAAEPEDIGSRVSVLAAGAEAIPLPDASVDVLHSRFAYFFGPESDRVRSCEPGIAEALRIVRPGGRIVVIDSDLREGDFAGYLREFGYLANEPGLADRLDAFWASHGFAGTTVMSEWRAPSRKALGRVLAMEFSERESAAILTRVDGSRFRYGFRLYHRER
;
A
#
# COMPACT_ATOMS: atom_id res chain seq x y z
N MET A 1 -14.17 2.69 -30.23
CA MET A 1 -14.39 3.70 -29.19
C MET A 1 -14.49 2.94 -27.88
N SER A 2 -13.35 2.78 -27.19
CA SER A 2 -13.30 2.17 -25.86
C SER A 2 -13.69 3.26 -24.84
N GLY A 3 -15.00 3.34 -24.52
CA GLY A 3 -15.47 4.17 -23.43
C GLY A 3 -14.87 3.68 -22.13
N GLU A 4 -14.29 4.57 -21.32
CA GLU A 4 -13.91 4.24 -19.95
C GLU A 4 -15.17 3.74 -19.21
N PRO A 5 -15.05 2.69 -18.39
CA PRO A 5 -16.19 2.21 -17.61
C PRO A 5 -16.68 3.32 -16.68
N PRO A 6 -18.00 3.44 -16.44
CA PRO A 6 -18.54 4.45 -15.55
C PRO A 6 -18.04 4.20 -14.12
N ILE A 7 -17.40 5.20 -13.52
CA ILE A 7 -17.01 5.18 -12.11
C ILE A 7 -18.26 5.51 -11.29
N THR A 8 -18.67 4.57 -10.43
CA THR A 8 -19.78 4.82 -9.48
C THR A 8 -19.37 5.93 -8.51
N PRO A 9 -20.22 6.95 -8.28
CA PRO A 9 -19.91 7.98 -7.30
C PRO A 9 -19.69 7.38 -5.91
N LEU A 10 -18.63 7.82 -5.24
CA LEU A 10 -18.35 7.43 -3.86
C LEU A 10 -19.34 8.08 -2.88
N PRO A 11 -19.59 7.47 -1.71
CA PRO A 11 -20.24 8.16 -0.61
C PRO A 11 -19.53 9.48 -0.28
N THR A 12 -20.28 10.51 0.07
CA THR A 12 -19.75 11.86 0.35
C THR A 12 -18.75 11.92 1.52
N GLU A 13 -18.69 10.88 2.33
CA GLU A 13 -17.79 10.77 3.50
C GLU A 13 -16.52 9.95 3.23
N THR A 14 -16.36 9.39 2.02
CA THR A 14 -15.17 8.61 1.69
C THR A 14 -13.92 9.49 1.64
N PHE A 15 -12.90 9.10 2.40
CA PHE A 15 -11.61 9.77 2.37
C PHE A 15 -10.83 9.39 1.10
N VAL A 16 -10.33 10.41 0.41
CA VAL A 16 -9.47 10.24 -0.76
C VAL A 16 -8.19 11.03 -0.53
N TYR A 17 -7.08 10.31 -0.45
CA TYR A 17 -5.76 10.94 -0.37
C TYR A 17 -5.27 11.31 -1.77
N ASP A 18 -4.93 12.58 -1.97
CA ASP A 18 -4.38 13.05 -3.25
C ASP A 18 -2.86 12.78 -3.31
N TYR A 19 -2.53 11.51 -3.56
CA TYR A 19 -1.14 11.07 -3.65
C TYR A 19 -0.48 11.60 -4.93
N PRO A 20 0.79 12.04 -4.87
CA PRO A 20 1.51 12.52 -6.07
C PRO A 20 1.51 11.53 -7.24
N GLY A 21 1.55 10.22 -6.96
CA GLY A 21 1.44 9.15 -7.97
C GLY A 21 0.13 9.15 -8.76
N ALA A 22 -0.93 9.75 -8.24
CA ALA A 22 -2.18 9.92 -9.00
C ALA A 22 -2.01 10.88 -10.20
N HIS A 23 -1.01 11.77 -10.14
CA HIS A 23 -0.73 12.77 -11.16
C HIS A 23 0.45 12.38 -12.08
N ASP A 24 1.32 11.48 -11.68
CA ASP A 24 2.42 10.93 -12.49
C ASP A 24 2.43 9.39 -12.46
N ALA A 25 1.56 8.79 -13.25
CA ALA A 25 1.44 7.34 -13.35
C ALA A 25 2.73 6.62 -13.74
N VAL A 26 3.63 7.29 -14.50
CA VAL A 26 4.91 6.70 -14.92
C VAL A 26 5.89 6.61 -13.76
N THR A 27 5.98 7.66 -12.95
CA THR A 27 6.84 7.64 -11.76
C THR A 27 6.25 6.75 -10.67
N TYR A 28 4.94 6.73 -10.50
CA TYR A 28 4.27 5.82 -9.57
C TYR A 28 4.49 4.34 -9.94
N GLU A 29 4.39 3.99 -11.22
CA GLU A 29 4.73 2.64 -11.68
C GLU A 29 6.19 2.28 -11.40
N LEU A 30 7.10 3.24 -11.61
CA LEU A 30 8.50 3.04 -11.31
C LEU A 30 8.72 2.82 -9.80
N GLU A 31 8.08 3.60 -8.95
CA GLU A 31 8.13 3.44 -7.50
C GLU A 31 7.71 2.03 -7.06
N ASN A 32 6.56 1.56 -7.54
CA ASN A 32 6.08 0.22 -7.24
C ASN A 32 7.08 -0.87 -7.67
N ARG A 33 7.73 -0.70 -8.82
CA ARG A 33 8.70 -1.69 -9.35
C ARG A 33 10.03 -1.71 -8.62
N ILE A 34 10.50 -0.57 -8.13
CA ILE A 34 11.79 -0.48 -7.42
C ILE A 34 11.67 -0.81 -5.94
N SER A 35 10.47 -0.71 -5.39
CA SER A 35 10.16 -0.95 -3.99
C SER A 35 9.99 -2.46 -3.76
N ASP A 36 10.85 -3.04 -2.93
CA ASP A 36 10.88 -4.47 -2.64
C ASP A 36 11.07 -5.37 -3.88
N PRO A 37 12.15 -5.17 -4.66
CA PRO A 37 12.35 -5.86 -5.94
C PRO A 37 12.52 -7.38 -5.79
N ASP A 38 12.89 -7.86 -4.61
CA ASP A 38 13.08 -9.28 -4.31
C ASP A 38 11.84 -9.92 -3.64
N ALA A 39 10.71 -9.18 -3.59
CA ALA A 39 9.41 -9.63 -3.06
C ALA A 39 9.47 -10.20 -1.62
N LEU A 40 10.33 -9.61 -0.76
CA LEU A 40 10.51 -10.07 0.62
C LEU A 40 9.27 -9.85 1.48
N VAL A 41 8.50 -8.80 1.20
CA VAL A 41 7.22 -8.51 1.84
C VAL A 41 6.18 -9.57 1.47
N GLU A 42 6.05 -9.89 0.17
CA GLU A 42 5.14 -10.95 -0.29
C GLU A 42 5.54 -12.32 0.30
N ALA A 43 6.84 -12.63 0.33
CA ALA A 43 7.34 -13.85 0.94
C ALA A 43 7.06 -13.94 2.46
N PHE A 44 7.05 -12.79 3.16
CA PHE A 44 6.64 -12.76 4.56
C PHE A 44 5.13 -13.02 4.69
N MET A 45 4.30 -12.39 3.87
CA MET A 45 2.84 -12.59 3.88
C MET A 45 2.49 -14.05 3.62
N ASP A 46 3.16 -14.70 2.68
CA ASP A 46 2.96 -16.13 2.36
C ASP A 46 3.28 -17.06 3.54
N ARG A 47 4.22 -16.69 4.41
CA ARG A 47 4.46 -17.45 5.64
C ARG A 47 3.32 -17.32 6.67
N LEU A 48 2.58 -16.21 6.64
CA LEU A 48 1.41 -16.03 7.50
C LEU A 48 0.21 -16.81 6.96
N LEU A 49 -0.08 -16.65 5.67
CA LEU A 49 -1.11 -17.37 4.94
C LEU A 49 -0.83 -17.26 3.43
N PRO A 50 -0.48 -18.36 2.75
CA PRO A 50 -0.26 -18.35 1.29
C PRO A 50 -1.48 -17.83 0.55
N MET A 51 -1.26 -17.02 -0.49
CA MET A 51 -2.36 -16.44 -1.29
C MET A 51 -2.90 -17.37 -2.36
N ASP A 52 -2.22 -18.51 -2.63
CA ASP A 52 -2.59 -19.43 -3.71
C ASP A 52 -4.01 -19.97 -3.54
N GLY A 53 -4.83 -19.75 -4.58
CA GLY A 53 -6.23 -20.17 -4.60
C GLY A 53 -7.14 -19.44 -3.61
N ARG A 54 -6.70 -18.34 -2.99
CA ARG A 54 -7.44 -17.56 -2.00
C ARG A 54 -8.18 -16.39 -2.62
N VAL A 55 -9.19 -15.91 -1.91
CA VAL A 55 -9.84 -14.64 -2.19
C VAL A 55 -9.13 -13.53 -1.42
N VAL A 56 -8.62 -12.55 -2.12
CA VAL A 56 -7.81 -11.44 -1.57
C VAL A 56 -8.57 -10.13 -1.72
N ALA A 57 -8.55 -9.28 -0.69
CA ALA A 57 -8.89 -7.86 -0.80
C ALA A 57 -7.59 -7.04 -0.75
N ASP A 58 -7.33 -6.26 -1.80
CA ASP A 58 -6.24 -5.28 -1.87
C ASP A 58 -6.85 -3.91 -1.62
N VAL A 59 -6.72 -3.40 -0.39
CA VAL A 59 -7.38 -2.17 0.08
C VAL A 59 -6.42 -0.99 -0.03
N GLY A 60 -6.83 0.05 -0.76
CA GLY A 60 -5.95 1.10 -1.23
C GLY A 60 -5.12 0.61 -2.41
N ALA A 61 -5.76 -0.07 -3.37
CA ALA A 61 -5.09 -0.75 -4.47
C ALA A 61 -4.32 0.19 -5.42
N GLY A 62 -4.57 1.50 -5.35
CA GLY A 62 -3.93 2.49 -6.19
C GLY A 62 -4.09 2.17 -7.67
N GLY A 63 -3.00 2.21 -8.43
CA GLY A 63 -2.97 1.81 -9.85
C GLY A 63 -2.98 0.30 -10.09
N GLY A 64 -3.21 -0.54 -9.06
CA GLY A 64 -3.41 -1.99 -9.18
C GLY A 64 -2.14 -2.83 -9.34
N TYR A 65 -0.98 -2.28 -9.02
CA TYR A 65 0.30 -3.01 -9.17
C TYR A 65 0.30 -4.34 -8.39
N HIS A 66 -0.11 -4.32 -7.13
CA HIS A 66 -0.18 -5.52 -6.31
C HIS A 66 -1.39 -6.39 -6.67
N ALA A 67 -2.55 -5.79 -6.94
CA ALA A 67 -3.76 -6.53 -7.30
C ALA A 67 -3.55 -7.50 -8.46
N VAL A 68 -2.95 -7.06 -9.58
CA VAL A 68 -2.69 -7.94 -10.73
C VAL A 68 -1.61 -8.98 -10.45
N ARG A 69 -0.61 -8.68 -9.62
CA ARG A 69 0.41 -9.65 -9.18
C ARG A 69 -0.21 -10.76 -8.34
N TYR A 70 -1.09 -10.41 -7.41
CA TYR A 70 -1.81 -11.40 -6.60
C TYR A 70 -2.76 -12.25 -7.45
N ALA A 71 -3.42 -11.67 -8.44
CA ALA A 71 -4.32 -12.38 -9.36
C ALA A 71 -3.62 -13.49 -10.17
N GLN A 72 -2.29 -13.47 -10.29
CA GLN A 72 -1.55 -14.56 -10.94
C GLN A 72 -1.68 -15.89 -10.20
N ARG A 73 -1.94 -15.88 -8.89
CA ARG A 73 -1.99 -17.05 -8.03
C ARG A 73 -3.24 -17.13 -7.14
N ALA A 74 -3.86 -16.01 -6.82
CA ALA A 74 -5.12 -15.97 -6.07
C ALA A 74 -6.29 -16.50 -6.92
N ALA A 75 -7.32 -17.03 -6.26
CA ALA A 75 -8.57 -17.38 -6.93
C ALA A 75 -9.30 -16.13 -7.42
N HIS A 76 -9.29 -15.06 -6.61
CA HIS A 76 -9.89 -13.78 -6.95
C HIS A 76 -9.26 -12.65 -6.13
N VAL A 77 -9.22 -11.43 -6.70
CA VAL A 77 -8.74 -10.21 -6.03
C VAL A 77 -9.79 -9.12 -6.13
N PHE A 78 -10.22 -8.60 -5.01
CA PHE A 78 -11.01 -7.37 -4.92
C PHE A 78 -10.06 -6.19 -4.72
N ALA A 79 -9.89 -5.37 -5.75
CA ALA A 79 -9.08 -4.15 -5.70
C ALA A 79 -9.96 -2.98 -5.26
N VAL A 80 -9.81 -2.55 -4.01
CA VAL A 80 -10.60 -1.49 -3.38
C VAL A 80 -9.81 -0.18 -3.45
N GLU A 81 -10.34 0.82 -4.13
CA GLU A 81 -9.65 2.10 -4.34
C GLU A 81 -10.66 3.25 -4.41
N PRO A 82 -10.55 4.30 -3.59
CA PRO A 82 -11.47 5.42 -3.64
C PRO A 82 -11.10 6.50 -4.66
N ALA A 83 -9.80 6.67 -5.02
CA ALA A 83 -9.34 7.80 -5.81
C ALA A 83 -9.69 7.64 -7.30
N PRO A 84 -10.49 8.53 -7.93
CA PRO A 84 -10.90 8.39 -9.33
C PRO A 84 -9.73 8.31 -10.31
N ARG A 85 -8.64 9.06 -10.07
CA ARG A 85 -7.44 9.01 -10.92
C ARG A 85 -6.72 7.67 -10.84
N MET A 86 -6.67 7.07 -9.64
CA MET A 86 -6.11 5.74 -9.43
C MET A 86 -6.98 4.65 -10.07
N LEU A 87 -8.31 4.77 -9.96
CA LEU A 87 -9.24 3.85 -10.61
C LEU A 87 -9.04 3.80 -12.14
N ILE A 88 -8.77 4.94 -12.79
CA ILE A 88 -8.43 4.96 -14.22
C ILE A 88 -7.15 4.17 -14.50
N GLN A 89 -6.12 4.33 -13.70
CA GLN A 89 -4.86 3.59 -13.86
C GLN A 89 -5.08 2.09 -13.62
N LEU A 90 -5.83 1.74 -12.57
CA LEU A 90 -6.19 0.36 -12.20
C LEU A 90 -6.93 -0.34 -13.34
N HIS A 91 -7.97 0.27 -13.90
CA HIS A 91 -8.70 -0.29 -15.03
C HIS A 91 -7.83 -0.49 -16.28
N ARG A 92 -6.97 0.49 -16.58
CA ARG A 92 -6.02 0.36 -17.70
C ARG A 92 -5.02 -0.78 -17.49
N ARG A 93 -4.55 -0.96 -16.25
CA ARG A 93 -3.66 -2.06 -15.90
C ARG A 93 -4.33 -3.41 -16.09
N ILE A 94 -5.53 -3.60 -15.53
CA ILE A 94 -6.29 -4.85 -15.67
C ILE A 94 -6.54 -5.16 -17.14
N ALA A 95 -6.92 -4.16 -17.94
CA ALA A 95 -7.17 -4.34 -19.37
C ALA A 95 -5.90 -4.69 -20.19
N ALA A 96 -4.70 -4.44 -19.65
CA ALA A 96 -3.43 -4.80 -20.27
C ALA A 96 -2.93 -6.21 -19.88
N GLU A 97 -3.55 -6.84 -18.87
CA GLU A 97 -3.19 -8.21 -18.46
C GLU A 97 -3.85 -9.26 -19.37
N PRO A 98 -3.30 -10.49 -19.44
CA PRO A 98 -3.98 -11.62 -20.05
C PRO A 98 -5.38 -11.83 -19.47
N GLU A 99 -6.33 -12.27 -20.29
CA GLU A 99 -7.75 -12.40 -19.90
C GLU A 99 -7.95 -13.27 -18.66
N ASP A 100 -7.18 -14.35 -18.53
CA ASP A 100 -7.24 -15.26 -17.38
C ASP A 100 -6.75 -14.61 -16.07
N ILE A 101 -5.90 -13.59 -16.14
CA ILE A 101 -5.46 -12.79 -14.98
C ILE A 101 -6.45 -11.64 -14.73
N GLY A 102 -6.76 -10.85 -15.77
CA GLY A 102 -7.65 -9.70 -15.65
C GLY A 102 -9.04 -10.07 -15.14
N SER A 103 -9.59 -11.22 -15.55
CA SER A 103 -10.90 -11.70 -15.10
C SER A 103 -10.94 -12.09 -13.60
N ARG A 104 -9.80 -12.29 -12.96
CA ARG A 104 -9.72 -12.55 -11.53
C ARG A 104 -9.67 -11.27 -10.68
N VAL A 105 -9.67 -10.09 -11.27
CA VAL A 105 -9.65 -8.82 -10.54
C VAL A 105 -10.97 -8.09 -10.67
N SER A 106 -11.64 -7.83 -9.56
CA SER A 106 -12.82 -6.96 -9.49
C SER A 106 -12.45 -5.64 -8.84
N VAL A 107 -12.78 -4.54 -9.49
CA VAL A 107 -12.55 -3.19 -8.97
C VAL A 107 -13.74 -2.73 -8.15
N LEU A 108 -13.47 -2.24 -6.95
CA LEU A 108 -14.45 -1.65 -6.04
C LEU A 108 -14.08 -0.20 -5.78
N ALA A 109 -14.89 0.73 -6.30
CA ALA A 109 -14.74 2.16 -6.02
C ALA A 109 -15.28 2.43 -4.59
N ALA A 110 -14.42 2.28 -3.58
CA ALA A 110 -14.79 2.39 -2.17
C ALA A 110 -13.61 2.79 -1.30
N GLY A 111 -13.88 3.42 -0.17
CA GLY A 111 -12.90 3.62 0.90
C GLY A 111 -12.78 2.40 1.80
N ALA A 112 -11.69 2.35 2.57
CA ALA A 112 -11.43 1.28 3.52
C ALA A 112 -12.50 1.18 4.62
N GLU A 113 -13.17 2.29 4.91
CA GLU A 113 -14.20 2.45 5.94
C GLU A 113 -15.59 1.91 5.55
N ALA A 114 -15.80 1.58 4.26
CA ALA A 114 -17.10 1.10 3.76
C ALA A 114 -16.90 0.22 2.52
N ILE A 115 -16.41 -0.99 2.72
CA ILE A 115 -16.10 -1.93 1.63
C ILE A 115 -17.37 -2.70 1.24
N PRO A 116 -17.83 -2.65 -0.04
CA PRO A 116 -19.08 -3.27 -0.47
C PRO A 116 -18.91 -4.78 -0.70
N LEU A 117 -18.43 -5.48 0.31
CA LEU A 117 -18.27 -6.93 0.34
C LEU A 117 -19.08 -7.53 1.52
N PRO A 118 -19.61 -8.76 1.38
CA PRO A 118 -20.24 -9.46 2.47
C PRO A 118 -19.28 -9.74 3.64
N ASP A 119 -19.83 -9.98 4.82
CA ASP A 119 -19.07 -10.45 5.97
C ASP A 119 -18.35 -11.76 5.65
N ALA A 120 -17.15 -11.94 6.16
CA ALA A 120 -16.38 -13.17 6.06
C ALA A 120 -16.23 -13.69 4.60
N SER A 121 -16.09 -12.78 3.64
CA SER A 121 -16.05 -13.11 2.20
C SER A 121 -14.64 -13.22 1.62
N VAL A 122 -13.61 -12.76 2.34
CA VAL A 122 -12.22 -12.82 1.87
C VAL A 122 -11.32 -13.61 2.83
N ASP A 123 -10.27 -14.21 2.27
CA ASP A 123 -9.26 -14.96 3.02
C ASP A 123 -8.16 -14.08 3.57
N VAL A 124 -7.71 -13.14 2.74
CA VAL A 124 -6.59 -12.25 3.03
C VAL A 124 -7.00 -10.82 2.70
N LEU A 125 -6.79 -9.90 3.62
CA LEU A 125 -6.78 -8.47 3.34
C LEU A 125 -5.34 -7.99 3.34
N HIS A 126 -4.92 -7.42 2.23
CA HIS A 126 -3.68 -6.69 2.07
C HIS A 126 -3.98 -5.20 1.96
N SER A 127 -3.16 -4.37 2.59
CA SER A 127 -3.17 -2.93 2.41
C SER A 127 -1.76 -2.40 2.51
N ARG A 128 -1.35 -1.55 1.57
CA ARG A 128 0.00 -0.99 1.54
C ARG A 128 -0.08 0.51 1.36
N PHE A 129 0.44 1.24 2.35
CA PHE A 129 0.40 2.71 2.41
C PHE A 129 -1.02 3.30 2.30
N ALA A 130 -2.03 2.62 2.85
CA ALA A 130 -3.41 3.07 2.81
C ALA A 130 -4.08 3.19 4.19
N TYR A 131 -3.55 2.52 5.22
CA TYR A 131 -3.94 2.65 6.62
C TYR A 131 -2.88 3.43 7.45
N PHE A 132 -2.11 4.27 6.82
CA PHE A 132 -1.07 5.06 7.49
C PHE A 132 -1.64 6.26 8.28
N PHE A 133 -2.95 6.45 8.25
CA PHE A 133 -3.64 7.42 9.09
C PHE A 133 -3.82 6.82 10.49
N GLY A 134 -2.73 6.68 11.21
CA GLY A 134 -2.79 6.44 12.64
C GLY A 134 -3.45 7.61 13.36
N PRO A 135 -3.80 7.47 14.64
CA PRO A 135 -4.56 8.48 15.38
C PRO A 135 -3.93 9.87 15.40
N GLU A 136 -2.66 9.99 15.00
CA GLU A 136 -1.91 11.25 15.01
C GLU A 136 -1.50 11.74 13.63
N SER A 137 -1.52 10.88 12.61
CA SER A 137 -1.20 11.26 11.23
C SER A 137 -2.41 11.81 10.48
N ASP A 138 -3.63 11.45 10.88
CA ASP A 138 -4.87 12.06 10.40
C ASP A 138 -5.61 12.72 11.56
N ARG A 139 -5.46 14.04 11.67
CA ARG A 139 -6.16 14.85 12.69
C ARG A 139 -7.66 14.93 12.46
N VAL A 140 -8.15 14.49 11.32
CA VAL A 140 -9.55 14.61 10.92
C VAL A 140 -10.27 13.27 10.99
N ARG A 141 -9.56 12.16 10.77
CA ARG A 141 -10.14 10.82 10.66
C ARG A 141 -9.31 9.77 11.37
N SER A 142 -10.00 8.82 12.00
CA SER A 142 -9.39 7.61 12.54
C SER A 142 -9.40 6.49 11.49
N CYS A 143 -8.39 5.63 11.48
CA CYS A 143 -8.41 4.41 10.68
C CYS A 143 -9.23 3.28 11.34
N GLU A 144 -9.80 3.48 12.53
CA GLU A 144 -10.64 2.48 13.22
C GLU A 144 -11.83 1.97 12.42
N PRO A 145 -12.60 2.81 11.67
CA PRO A 145 -13.65 2.29 10.79
C PRO A 145 -13.13 1.33 9.74
N GLY A 146 -11.97 1.60 9.15
CA GLY A 146 -11.31 0.70 8.19
C GLY A 146 -10.86 -0.61 8.85
N ILE A 147 -10.36 -0.57 10.08
CA ILE A 147 -10.01 -1.77 10.84
C ILE A 147 -11.27 -2.61 11.12
N ALA A 148 -12.39 -1.96 11.48
CA ALA A 148 -13.66 -2.65 11.71
C ALA A 148 -14.16 -3.35 10.42
N GLU A 149 -14.09 -2.66 9.27
CA GLU A 149 -14.43 -3.24 7.96
C GLU A 149 -13.50 -4.41 7.59
N ALA A 150 -12.19 -4.26 7.80
CA ALA A 150 -11.23 -5.34 7.56
C ALA A 150 -11.58 -6.58 8.38
N LEU A 151 -11.91 -6.39 9.67
CA LEU A 151 -12.37 -7.47 10.54
C LEU A 151 -13.72 -8.04 10.13
N ARG A 152 -14.62 -7.27 9.54
CA ARG A 152 -15.91 -7.73 9.07
C ARG A 152 -15.76 -8.63 7.83
N ILE A 153 -15.02 -8.19 6.81
CA ILE A 153 -14.96 -8.88 5.51
C ILE A 153 -14.02 -10.08 5.50
N VAL A 154 -12.96 -10.09 6.32
CA VAL A 154 -12.05 -11.23 6.41
C VAL A 154 -12.73 -12.35 7.21
N ARG A 155 -12.69 -13.59 6.74
CA ARG A 155 -13.28 -14.74 7.40
C ARG A 155 -12.49 -15.18 8.66
N PRO A 156 -13.08 -15.92 9.59
CA PRO A 156 -12.33 -16.55 10.68
C PRO A 156 -11.17 -17.43 10.17
N GLY A 157 -9.99 -17.27 10.77
CA GLY A 157 -8.77 -17.91 10.33
C GLY A 157 -8.09 -17.25 9.12
N GLY A 158 -8.69 -16.20 8.56
CA GLY A 158 -8.06 -15.35 7.53
C GLY A 158 -7.02 -14.40 8.11
N ARG A 159 -6.33 -13.67 7.23
CA ARG A 159 -5.26 -12.73 7.61
C ARG A 159 -5.53 -11.31 7.15
N ILE A 160 -5.18 -10.37 8.02
CA ILE A 160 -5.14 -8.94 7.70
C ILE A 160 -3.68 -8.52 7.80
N VAL A 161 -3.16 -7.88 6.75
CA VAL A 161 -1.80 -7.34 6.70
C VAL A 161 -1.85 -5.91 6.21
N VAL A 162 -1.43 -4.99 7.07
CA VAL A 162 -1.30 -3.56 6.77
C VAL A 162 0.19 -3.23 6.73
N ILE A 163 0.63 -2.59 5.66
CA ILE A 163 2.05 -2.33 5.38
C ILE A 163 2.26 -0.83 5.30
N ASP A 164 3.29 -0.37 6.00
CA ASP A 164 3.72 1.01 6.02
C ASP A 164 5.25 1.10 6.00
N SER A 165 5.79 2.32 5.90
CA SER A 165 7.22 2.56 6.09
C SER A 165 7.63 2.26 7.52
N ASP A 166 8.75 1.56 7.70
CA ASP A 166 9.35 1.48 9.03
C ASP A 166 10.01 2.83 9.35
N LEU A 167 9.60 3.46 10.44
CA LEU A 167 10.13 4.76 10.86
C LEU A 167 11.42 4.63 11.70
N ARG A 168 11.87 3.42 12.00
CA ARG A 168 13.08 3.15 12.79
C ARG A 168 14.22 2.61 11.93
N GLU A 169 13.92 1.69 11.04
CA GLU A 169 14.92 0.89 10.34
C GLU A 169 15.04 1.28 8.85
N GLY A 170 16.25 1.12 8.32
CA GLY A 170 16.57 1.43 6.93
C GLY A 170 17.03 2.87 6.71
N ASP A 171 17.55 3.12 5.52
CA ASP A 171 18.09 4.43 5.14
C ASP A 171 16.97 5.45 4.98
N PHE A 172 15.80 5.03 4.48
CA PHE A 172 14.63 5.89 4.33
C PHE A 172 14.19 6.51 5.65
N ALA A 173 14.08 5.69 6.71
CA ALA A 173 13.80 6.18 8.07
C ALA A 173 14.87 7.15 8.57
N GLY A 174 16.14 6.91 8.19
CA GLY A 174 17.25 7.83 8.44
C GLY A 174 17.06 9.18 7.78
N TYR A 175 16.63 9.21 6.52
CA TYR A 175 16.35 10.45 5.77
C TYR A 175 15.16 11.21 6.37
N LEU A 176 14.08 10.54 6.74
CA LEU A 176 12.93 11.17 7.39
C LEU A 176 13.32 11.89 8.68
N ARG A 177 14.18 11.28 9.50
CA ARG A 177 14.70 11.89 10.73
C ARG A 177 15.64 13.06 10.43
N GLU A 178 16.59 12.88 9.52
CA GLU A 178 17.59 13.89 9.18
C GLU A 178 16.96 15.16 8.62
N PHE A 179 15.97 15.02 7.75
CA PHE A 179 15.30 16.18 7.13
C PHE A 179 14.15 16.75 7.95
N GLY A 180 13.92 16.20 9.15
CA GLY A 180 12.99 16.75 10.11
C GLY A 180 11.52 16.39 9.87
N TYR A 181 11.21 15.44 9.00
CA TYR A 181 9.82 14.99 8.78
C TYR A 181 9.17 14.41 10.05
N LEU A 182 9.98 13.86 10.96
CA LEU A 182 9.52 13.30 12.24
C LEU A 182 9.77 14.24 13.43
N ALA A 183 10.26 15.46 13.21
CA ALA A 183 10.67 16.35 14.28
C ALA A 183 9.50 16.78 15.19
N ASN A 184 8.31 16.95 14.63
CA ASN A 184 7.11 17.34 15.36
C ASN A 184 6.30 16.15 15.90
N GLU A 185 6.77 14.93 15.67
CA GLU A 185 6.09 13.68 16.03
C GLU A 185 7.01 12.75 16.86
N PRO A 186 7.50 13.22 18.03
CA PRO A 186 8.40 12.41 18.85
C PRO A 186 7.69 11.12 19.31
N GLY A 187 8.34 9.97 19.11
CA GLY A 187 7.79 8.66 19.49
C GLY A 187 6.65 8.16 18.59
N LEU A 188 6.44 8.74 17.40
CA LEU A 188 5.37 8.33 16.47
C LEU A 188 5.41 6.82 16.21
N ALA A 189 6.57 6.25 15.94
CA ALA A 189 6.70 4.82 15.68
C ALA A 189 6.20 3.95 16.86
N ASP A 190 6.46 4.37 18.11
CA ASP A 190 6.01 3.64 19.30
C ASP A 190 4.49 3.79 19.49
N ARG A 191 3.95 4.98 19.20
CA ARG A 191 2.50 5.23 19.28
C ARG A 191 1.74 4.43 18.21
N LEU A 192 2.27 4.35 16.98
CA LEU A 192 1.68 3.53 15.92
C LEU A 192 1.71 2.05 16.31
N ASP A 193 2.83 1.54 16.82
CA ASP A 193 2.93 0.15 17.29
C ASP A 193 1.92 -0.12 18.42
N ALA A 194 1.81 0.79 19.40
CA ALA A 194 0.85 0.66 20.49
C ALA A 194 -0.61 0.70 20.01
N PHE A 195 -0.91 1.58 19.04
CA PHE A 195 -2.23 1.67 18.42
C PHE A 195 -2.60 0.35 17.73
N TRP A 196 -1.75 -0.17 16.85
CA TRP A 196 -2.00 -1.42 16.16
C TRP A 196 -2.08 -2.62 17.12
N ALA A 197 -1.21 -2.64 18.15
CA ALA A 197 -1.25 -3.67 19.19
C ALA A 197 -2.55 -3.63 19.99
N SER A 198 -3.11 -2.45 20.29
CA SER A 198 -4.41 -2.32 20.97
C SER A 198 -5.58 -2.90 20.16
N HIS A 199 -5.42 -2.97 18.84
CA HIS A 199 -6.36 -3.62 17.92
C HIS A 199 -6.01 -5.09 17.63
N GLY A 200 -5.06 -5.68 18.38
CA GLY A 200 -4.68 -7.09 18.28
C GLY A 200 -3.75 -7.41 17.10
N PHE A 201 -3.09 -6.43 16.51
CA PHE A 201 -2.09 -6.65 15.47
C PHE A 201 -0.70 -6.83 16.08
N ALA A 202 0.06 -7.77 15.53
CA ALA A 202 1.49 -7.87 15.75
C ALA A 202 2.24 -7.02 14.71
N GLY A 203 3.30 -6.34 15.14
CA GLY A 203 4.17 -5.57 14.25
C GLY A 203 5.45 -6.32 13.92
N THR A 204 5.82 -6.39 12.64
CA THR A 204 7.07 -7.00 12.17
C THR A 204 7.73 -6.10 11.15
N THR A 205 9.06 -5.93 11.23
CA THR A 205 9.84 -5.22 10.21
C THR A 205 10.37 -6.21 9.19
N VAL A 206 10.13 -5.93 7.92
CA VAL A 206 10.76 -6.60 6.79
C VAL A 206 11.73 -5.64 6.14
N MET A 207 13.03 -5.96 6.21
CA MET A 207 14.05 -5.16 5.56
C MET A 207 14.18 -5.57 4.10
N SER A 208 14.03 -4.61 3.22
CA SER A 208 14.24 -4.70 1.77
C SER A 208 15.05 -3.51 1.28
N GLU A 209 14.93 -3.18 0.03
CA GLU A 209 15.56 -2.01 -0.59
C GLU A 209 14.66 -1.38 -1.66
N TRP A 210 14.95 -0.15 -1.99
CA TRP A 210 14.60 0.44 -3.27
C TRP A 210 15.77 0.26 -4.22
N ARG A 211 15.53 -0.34 -5.39
CA ARG A 211 16.54 -0.62 -6.41
C ARG A 211 16.09 -0.13 -7.77
N ALA A 212 16.52 1.07 -8.13
CA ALA A 212 16.15 1.69 -9.39
C ALA A 212 17.12 1.29 -10.53
N PRO A 213 16.67 1.32 -11.80
CA PRO A 213 17.52 1.00 -12.94
C PRO A 213 18.63 2.05 -13.19
N SER A 214 18.53 3.22 -12.60
CA SER A 214 19.54 4.27 -12.66
C SER A 214 19.35 5.31 -11.55
N ARG A 215 20.39 6.10 -11.26
CA ARG A 215 20.31 7.25 -10.33
C ARG A 215 19.26 8.28 -10.76
N LYS A 216 19.11 8.51 -12.07
CA LYS A 216 18.09 9.40 -12.61
C LYS A 216 16.68 8.88 -12.30
N ALA A 217 16.47 7.57 -12.46
CA ALA A 217 15.22 6.92 -12.14
C ALA A 217 14.91 6.98 -10.63
N LEU A 218 15.92 6.73 -9.79
CA LEU A 218 15.80 6.88 -8.34
C LEU A 218 15.43 8.31 -7.94
N GLY A 219 16.09 9.31 -8.54
CA GLY A 219 15.83 10.72 -8.27
C GLY A 219 14.41 11.16 -8.59
N ARG A 220 13.79 10.58 -9.63
CA ARG A 220 12.39 10.85 -9.95
C ARG A 220 11.45 10.35 -8.86
N VAL A 221 11.69 9.15 -8.34
CA VAL A 221 10.85 8.59 -7.27
C VAL A 221 11.08 9.33 -5.95
N LEU A 222 12.34 9.64 -5.62
CA LEU A 222 12.65 10.44 -4.44
C LEU A 222 11.94 11.80 -4.43
N ALA A 223 11.78 12.42 -5.61
CA ALA A 223 11.08 13.71 -5.74
C ALA A 223 9.57 13.64 -5.46
N MET A 224 8.99 12.44 -5.31
CA MET A 224 7.61 12.27 -4.83
C MET A 224 7.52 12.31 -3.30
N GLU A 225 8.61 11.99 -2.61
CA GLU A 225 8.68 11.87 -1.15
C GLU A 225 9.43 13.04 -0.49
N PHE A 226 10.38 13.62 -1.20
CA PHE A 226 11.32 14.62 -0.69
C PHE A 226 11.39 15.83 -1.61
N SER A 227 11.77 16.99 -1.07
CA SER A 227 12.08 18.16 -1.87
C SER A 227 13.25 17.88 -2.86
N GLU A 228 13.39 18.71 -3.89
CA GLU A 228 14.48 18.60 -4.87
C GLU A 228 15.87 18.63 -4.20
N ARG A 229 16.05 19.52 -3.20
CA ARG A 229 17.32 19.63 -2.45
C ARG A 229 17.62 18.36 -1.66
N GLU A 230 16.64 17.80 -0.97
CA GLU A 230 16.76 16.58 -0.16
C GLU A 230 17.02 15.37 -1.07
N SER A 231 16.26 15.24 -2.15
CA SER A 231 16.46 14.19 -3.15
C SER A 231 17.88 14.22 -3.73
N ALA A 232 18.42 15.41 -4.05
CA ALA A 232 19.80 15.58 -4.50
C ALA A 232 20.80 15.15 -3.40
N ALA A 233 20.56 15.52 -2.15
CA ALA A 233 21.41 15.13 -1.03
C ALA A 233 21.41 13.62 -0.80
N ILE A 234 20.25 12.95 -0.86
CA ILE A 234 20.14 11.49 -0.80
C ILE A 234 20.97 10.85 -1.93
N LEU A 235 20.80 11.32 -3.16
CA LEU A 235 21.50 10.78 -4.30
C LEU A 235 23.03 10.85 -4.16
N THR A 236 23.61 11.80 -3.45
CA THR A 236 25.07 11.83 -3.22
C THR A 236 25.58 10.71 -2.32
N ARG A 237 24.71 10.09 -1.52
CA ARG A 237 25.05 9.12 -0.46
C ARG A 237 24.75 7.67 -0.82
N VAL A 238 23.79 7.47 -1.72
CA VAL A 238 23.38 6.10 -2.09
C VAL A 238 24.45 5.40 -2.92
N ASP A 239 24.64 4.12 -2.71
CA ASP A 239 25.49 3.26 -3.54
C ASP A 239 24.77 2.94 -4.85
N GLY A 240 25.30 3.45 -5.94
CA GLY A 240 24.67 3.29 -7.26
C GLY A 240 23.29 3.96 -7.32
N SER A 241 22.23 3.14 -7.37
CA SER A 241 20.84 3.59 -7.46
C SER A 241 19.92 2.82 -6.50
N ARG A 242 20.41 2.47 -5.32
CA ARG A 242 19.70 1.69 -4.31
C ARG A 242 19.97 2.20 -2.92
N PHE A 243 19.01 1.95 -1.99
CA PHE A 243 19.15 2.15 -0.55
C PHE A 243 18.23 1.19 0.20
N ARG A 244 18.56 0.94 1.48
CA ARG A 244 17.79 0.06 2.36
C ARG A 244 16.46 0.70 2.75
N TYR A 245 15.38 -0.06 2.60
CA TYR A 245 14.03 0.35 2.95
C TYR A 245 13.40 -0.66 3.91
N GLY A 246 12.97 -0.19 5.06
CA GLY A 246 12.23 -0.98 6.02
C GLY A 246 10.73 -0.88 5.77
N PHE A 247 10.05 -2.02 5.70
CA PHE A 247 8.61 -2.10 5.73
C PHE A 247 8.14 -2.52 7.11
N ARG A 248 7.21 -1.77 7.70
CA ARG A 248 6.54 -2.13 8.93
C ARG A 248 5.23 -2.82 8.59
N LEU A 249 5.12 -4.10 8.91
CA LEU A 249 3.94 -4.91 8.67
C LEU A 249 3.18 -5.10 9.97
N TYR A 250 1.95 -4.63 10.01
CA TYR A 250 1.00 -4.92 11.09
C TYR A 250 0.09 -6.04 10.61
N HIS A 251 0.11 -7.17 11.31
CA HIS A 251 -0.63 -8.35 10.85
C HIS A 251 -1.43 -9.00 11.99
N ARG A 252 -2.58 -9.53 11.63
CA ARG A 252 -3.51 -10.15 12.55
C ARG A 252 -4.22 -11.32 11.87
N GLU A 253 -4.45 -12.40 12.62
CA GLU A 253 -5.45 -13.42 12.29
C GLU A 253 -6.82 -12.95 12.78
N ARG A 254 -7.85 -13.17 11.98
CA ARG A 254 -9.22 -12.92 12.40
C ARG A 254 -9.81 -14.12 13.13
#